data_bf3ce5fa263718d928c8120fbdf4dc48
#
_entry.id   bf3ce5fa263718d928c8120fbdf4dc48
#
_cell.length_a   1.000
_cell.length_b   1.000
_cell.length_c   1.000
_cell.angle_alpha   90.00
_cell.angle_beta   90.00
_cell.angle_gamma   90.00
#
_symmetry.space_group_name_H-M   'P 1'
#
loop_
_entity.id
_entity.type
_entity.pdbx_description
1 polymer ?
#
loop_
_entity_poly.entity_id
_entity_poly.type
_entity_poly.pdbx_seq_one_letter_code
_entity_poly.pdbx_strand_id
1 'polypeptide(L)'
;MKSFTSFITEAISAQSVPKPPNDDEADMTVAFGRFNPPTTGHERLMNKVKQVAGRGNYEIYPSRSNDPQKNPLDPETKIGYMQQMFPQHAKHIVNNPKAKTIFDALKGANERGAKSVNIVVGQDRQSEFQNLANKYNNKLYKFDRINVISAGDRDPDGEGISAMSASKLRKAAADDDYETFRTGIPKALKDDRARELYAAIQKGMKIPNKKQQNEMWKIAPKFDWRNLRENYMNGNIFRVGDIVENDNTGLIGKIIRTGANYIIAVTEENIMFKSWIKDITEKFTEISGVPASQREVGTDALRDYTQRLSHNPIIINFINKSRRKRAK
;
A
#
# COMPACT_ATOMS: atom_id res chain seq x y z
N MET A 1 -35.16 13.42 -53.93
CA MET A 1 -35.65 12.38 -53.00
C MET A 1 -34.55 11.35 -52.83
N LYS A 2 -33.98 11.20 -51.63
CA LYS A 2 -33.05 10.11 -51.36
C LYS A 2 -33.85 8.79 -51.35
N SER A 3 -33.32 7.74 -51.99
CA SER A 3 -34.00 6.45 -52.07
C SER A 3 -34.11 5.78 -50.72
N PHE A 4 -35.16 4.99 -50.50
CA PHE A 4 -35.37 4.22 -49.25
C PHE A 4 -34.18 3.30 -48.90
N THR A 5 -33.48 2.80 -49.89
CA THR A 5 -32.23 2.05 -49.76
C THR A 5 -31.08 2.86 -49.16
N SER A 6 -30.96 4.16 -49.53
CA SER A 6 -29.95 5.07 -48.95
C SER A 6 -30.22 5.34 -47.48
N PHE A 7 -31.50 5.38 -47.07
CA PHE A 7 -31.89 5.60 -45.66
C PHE A 7 -31.59 4.36 -44.79
N ILE A 8 -31.80 3.15 -45.30
CA ILE A 8 -31.49 1.90 -44.58
C ILE A 8 -29.99 1.73 -44.45
N THR A 9 -29.20 2.08 -45.46
CA THR A 9 -27.73 1.98 -45.39
C THR A 9 -27.14 3.00 -44.41
N GLU A 10 -27.69 4.23 -44.32
CA GLU A 10 -27.31 5.21 -43.27
C GLU A 10 -27.72 4.75 -41.87
N ALA A 11 -28.89 4.15 -41.69
CA ALA A 11 -29.36 3.64 -40.41
C ALA A 11 -28.56 2.41 -39.92
N ILE A 12 -28.11 1.55 -40.81
CA ILE A 12 -27.26 0.39 -40.48
C ILE A 12 -25.81 0.82 -40.17
N SER A 13 -25.31 1.90 -40.84
CA SER A 13 -23.98 2.44 -40.55
C SER A 13 -23.90 3.22 -39.21
N ALA A 14 -25.07 3.68 -38.72
CA ALA A 14 -25.15 4.38 -37.42
C ALA A 14 -25.30 3.46 -36.20
N GLN A 15 -25.61 2.18 -36.40
CA GLN A 15 -25.50 1.18 -35.37
C GLN A 15 -24.02 0.71 -35.33
N SER A 16 -23.24 1.34 -34.44
CA SER A 16 -21.93 0.84 -34.11
C SER A 16 -22.09 -0.62 -33.65
N VAL A 17 -21.74 -1.58 -34.54
CA VAL A 17 -21.53 -2.95 -34.16
C VAL A 17 -20.62 -2.91 -32.92
N PRO A 18 -21.01 -3.48 -31.78
CA PRO A 18 -20.11 -3.53 -30.62
C PRO A 18 -18.80 -4.15 -31.10
N LYS A 19 -17.72 -3.38 -31.03
CA LYS A 19 -16.39 -3.90 -31.33
C LYS A 19 -16.22 -5.14 -30.44
N PRO A 20 -15.83 -6.29 -31.00
CA PRO A 20 -15.60 -7.47 -30.16
C PRO A 20 -14.66 -7.06 -29.03
N PRO A 21 -14.85 -7.58 -27.80
CA PRO A 21 -13.97 -7.27 -26.69
C PRO A 21 -12.53 -7.53 -27.14
N ASN A 22 -11.66 -6.55 -26.95
CA ASN A 22 -10.23 -6.76 -27.21
C ASN A 22 -9.82 -7.96 -26.34
N ASP A 23 -9.04 -8.89 -26.86
CA ASP A 23 -8.52 -10.04 -26.12
C ASP A 23 -7.74 -9.65 -24.84
N ASP A 24 -7.38 -8.37 -24.71
CA ASP A 24 -6.72 -7.78 -23.55
C ASP A 24 -7.70 -7.26 -22.47
N GLU A 25 -9.01 -7.19 -22.73
CA GLU A 25 -9.99 -6.68 -21.77
C GLU A 25 -10.31 -7.78 -20.74
N ALA A 26 -9.94 -7.55 -19.49
CA ALA A 26 -10.24 -8.48 -18.40
C ALA A 26 -11.58 -8.13 -17.74
N ASP A 27 -12.23 -9.11 -17.11
CA ASP A 27 -13.50 -8.93 -16.39
C ASP A 27 -13.35 -7.94 -15.23
N MET A 28 -12.16 -7.88 -14.63
CA MET A 28 -11.84 -6.98 -13.53
C MET A 28 -10.42 -6.43 -13.68
N THR A 29 -10.26 -5.13 -13.45
CA THR A 29 -8.94 -4.49 -13.31
C THR A 29 -8.77 -3.95 -11.91
N VAL A 30 -7.67 -4.28 -11.26
CA VAL A 30 -7.41 -3.87 -9.87
C VAL A 30 -6.09 -3.12 -9.73
N ALA A 31 -6.06 -2.16 -8.80
CA ALA A 31 -4.83 -1.60 -8.27
C ALA A 31 -4.86 -1.67 -6.75
N PHE A 32 -3.71 -2.00 -6.15
CA PHE A 32 -3.51 -2.02 -4.72
C PHE A 32 -2.31 -1.14 -4.36
N GLY A 33 -2.47 -0.28 -3.35
CA GLY A 33 -1.38 0.63 -2.96
C GLY A 33 -1.60 1.35 -1.65
N ARG A 34 -0.54 1.98 -1.14
CA ARG A 34 -0.56 2.71 0.14
C ARG A 34 -1.39 3.98 0.08
N PHE A 35 -1.20 4.80 -0.95
CA PHE A 35 -1.87 6.11 -1.12
C PHE A 35 -1.82 6.98 0.15
N ASN A 36 -0.69 7.05 0.84
CA ASN A 36 -0.60 7.70 2.14
C ASN A 36 0.55 8.73 2.25
N PRO A 37 0.25 10.03 1.97
CA PRO A 37 -1.02 10.55 1.47
C PRO A 37 -1.25 10.27 -0.02
N PRO A 38 -2.50 10.38 -0.52
CA PRO A 38 -2.77 10.41 -1.94
C PRO A 38 -2.12 11.65 -2.59
N THR A 39 -1.68 11.53 -3.86
CA THR A 39 -0.93 12.58 -4.59
C THR A 39 -1.39 12.65 -6.05
N THR A 40 -1.03 13.72 -6.75
CA THR A 40 -1.21 13.85 -8.21
C THR A 40 -0.60 12.67 -8.99
N GLY A 41 0.53 12.12 -8.51
CA GLY A 41 1.15 10.93 -9.11
C GLY A 41 0.26 9.68 -9.04
N HIS A 42 -0.56 9.55 -8.00
CA HIS A 42 -1.52 8.46 -7.89
C HIS A 42 -2.69 8.59 -8.89
N GLU A 43 -3.06 9.80 -9.28
CA GLU A 43 -4.08 10.01 -10.31
C GLU A 43 -3.69 9.37 -11.64
N ARG A 44 -2.41 9.46 -12.03
CA ARG A 44 -1.90 8.80 -13.24
C ARG A 44 -2.07 7.28 -13.17
N LEU A 45 -1.76 6.67 -12.02
CA LEU A 45 -2.01 5.25 -11.79
C LEU A 45 -3.49 4.91 -11.95
N MET A 46 -4.39 5.67 -11.34
CA MET A 46 -5.84 5.44 -11.42
C MET A 46 -6.38 5.61 -12.83
N ASN A 47 -5.90 6.62 -13.55
CA ASN A 47 -6.22 6.83 -14.96
C ASN A 47 -5.75 5.65 -15.82
N LYS A 48 -4.56 5.09 -15.53
CA LYS A 48 -4.07 3.89 -16.21
C LYS A 48 -4.94 2.68 -15.91
N VAL A 49 -5.38 2.51 -14.67
CA VAL A 49 -6.32 1.44 -14.27
C VAL A 49 -7.60 1.54 -15.09
N LYS A 50 -8.20 2.73 -15.18
CA LYS A 50 -9.40 2.98 -15.97
C LYS A 50 -9.16 2.72 -17.46
N GLN A 51 -8.01 3.14 -17.99
CA GLN A 51 -7.64 2.91 -19.38
C GLN A 51 -7.52 1.41 -19.71
N VAL A 52 -6.85 0.66 -18.82
CA VAL A 52 -6.66 -0.79 -18.98
C VAL A 52 -7.98 -1.54 -18.83
N ALA A 53 -8.87 -1.08 -17.94
CA ALA A 53 -10.20 -1.67 -17.78
C ALA A 53 -11.10 -1.48 -19.02
N GLY A 54 -10.87 -0.44 -19.81
CA GLY A 54 -11.69 -0.17 -21.00
C GLY A 54 -13.17 -0.02 -20.66
N ARG A 55 -13.99 -1.00 -21.04
CA ARG A 55 -15.41 -1.15 -20.68
C ARG A 55 -15.63 -2.06 -19.47
N GLY A 56 -14.60 -2.79 -19.04
CA GLY A 56 -14.65 -3.68 -17.89
C GLY A 56 -14.72 -2.93 -16.56
N ASN A 57 -14.92 -3.67 -15.51
CA ASN A 57 -14.94 -3.13 -14.16
C ASN A 57 -13.53 -2.87 -13.64
N TYR A 58 -13.37 -1.83 -12.82
CA TYR A 58 -12.12 -1.61 -12.11
C TYR A 58 -12.34 -1.20 -10.66
N GLU A 59 -11.38 -1.56 -9.83
CA GLU A 59 -11.38 -1.27 -8.40
C GLU A 59 -9.99 -0.86 -7.93
N ILE A 60 -9.95 0.13 -7.06
CA ILE A 60 -8.74 0.68 -6.46
C ILE A 60 -8.79 0.39 -4.97
N TYR A 61 -7.82 -0.37 -4.48
CA TYR A 61 -7.74 -0.81 -3.09
C TYR A 61 -6.64 -0.08 -2.35
N PRO A 62 -6.97 0.91 -1.50
CA PRO A 62 -6.02 1.51 -0.59
C PRO A 62 -5.65 0.53 0.53
N SER A 63 -4.36 0.39 0.84
CA SER A 63 -3.90 -0.43 1.96
C SER A 63 -4.54 0.03 3.27
N ARG A 64 -4.71 -0.89 4.21
CA ARG A 64 -5.27 -0.59 5.55
C ARG A 64 -4.19 -0.29 6.60
N SER A 65 -2.92 -0.20 6.17
CA SER A 65 -1.81 0.12 7.06
C SER A 65 -1.92 1.53 7.63
N ASN A 66 -1.62 1.66 8.91
CA ASN A 66 -1.52 2.92 9.62
C ASN A 66 -0.27 2.89 10.51
N ASP A 67 0.64 3.81 10.28
CA ASP A 67 1.84 4.02 11.11
C ASP A 67 2.35 5.46 10.95
N PRO A 68 2.99 6.05 11.97
CA PRO A 68 3.40 7.44 11.93
C PRO A 68 4.43 7.79 10.84
N GLN A 69 5.22 6.83 10.38
CA GLN A 69 6.34 7.11 9.47
C GLN A 69 5.92 7.06 8.00
N LYS A 70 5.25 5.98 7.59
CA LYS A 70 4.93 5.73 6.18
C LYS A 70 3.44 5.88 5.86
N ASN A 71 2.57 5.64 6.85
CA ASN A 71 1.12 5.63 6.68
C ASN A 71 0.41 6.47 7.77
N PRO A 72 0.68 7.80 7.85
CA PRO A 72 0.17 8.64 8.93
C PRO A 72 -1.36 8.82 8.93
N LEU A 73 -2.01 8.67 7.79
CA LEU A 73 -3.45 8.72 7.71
C LEU A 73 -4.06 7.36 8.00
N ASP A 74 -5.07 7.32 8.86
CA ASP A 74 -5.88 6.14 9.04
C ASP A 74 -6.64 5.80 7.74
N PRO A 75 -7.09 4.53 7.57
CA PRO A 75 -7.71 4.08 6.33
C PRO A 75 -8.95 4.86 5.92
N GLU A 76 -9.83 5.20 6.85
CA GLU A 76 -11.09 5.89 6.55
C GLU A 76 -10.84 7.32 6.09
N THR A 77 -10.02 8.06 6.83
CA THR A 77 -9.59 9.42 6.48
C THR A 77 -8.92 9.43 5.11
N LYS A 78 -7.99 8.50 4.88
CA LYS A 78 -7.28 8.38 3.60
C LYS A 78 -8.24 8.15 2.43
N ILE A 79 -9.17 7.20 2.55
CA ILE A 79 -10.15 6.89 1.52
C ILE A 79 -11.06 8.09 1.24
N GLY A 80 -11.53 8.75 2.28
CA GLY A 80 -12.36 9.94 2.14
C GLY A 80 -11.67 11.07 1.36
N TYR A 81 -10.38 11.30 1.61
CA TYR A 81 -9.60 12.25 0.81
C TYR A 81 -9.36 11.76 -0.62
N MET A 82 -9.08 10.47 -0.82
CA MET A 82 -8.92 9.93 -2.17
C MET A 82 -10.17 10.15 -3.02
N GLN A 83 -11.35 9.91 -2.47
CA GLN A 83 -12.62 10.11 -3.18
C GLN A 83 -12.87 11.57 -3.54
N GLN A 84 -12.48 12.52 -2.66
CA GLN A 84 -12.58 13.95 -2.93
C GLN A 84 -11.53 14.42 -3.95
N MET A 85 -10.32 13.92 -3.88
CA MET A 85 -9.22 14.27 -4.77
C MET A 85 -9.40 13.71 -6.18
N PHE A 86 -10.03 12.54 -6.31
CA PHE A 86 -10.20 11.82 -7.56
C PHE A 86 -11.68 11.50 -7.84
N PRO A 87 -12.53 12.52 -8.04
CA PRO A 87 -13.98 12.34 -8.15
C PRO A 87 -14.38 11.39 -9.28
N GLN A 88 -13.61 11.37 -10.37
CA GLN A 88 -13.83 10.44 -11.50
C GLN A 88 -13.62 8.97 -11.14
N HIS A 89 -12.89 8.67 -10.06
CA HIS A 89 -12.61 7.34 -9.57
C HIS A 89 -13.31 7.04 -8.24
N ALA A 90 -14.04 7.99 -7.66
CA ALA A 90 -14.57 7.90 -6.29
C ALA A 90 -15.40 6.64 -6.06
N LYS A 91 -16.22 6.22 -7.03
CA LYS A 91 -17.05 5.02 -6.96
C LYS A 91 -16.26 3.71 -7.03
N HIS A 92 -15.02 3.77 -7.53
CA HIS A 92 -14.14 2.64 -7.73
C HIS A 92 -13.08 2.51 -6.65
N ILE A 93 -12.98 3.49 -5.74
CA ILE A 93 -12.10 3.44 -4.58
C ILE A 93 -12.82 2.65 -3.48
N VAL A 94 -12.32 1.45 -3.23
CA VAL A 94 -12.97 0.46 -2.35
C VAL A 94 -12.68 0.76 -0.90
N ASN A 95 -13.72 0.91 -0.09
CA ASN A 95 -13.65 0.94 1.36
C ASN A 95 -14.14 -0.39 1.94
N ASN A 96 -13.29 -1.41 1.92
CA ASN A 96 -13.60 -2.70 2.49
C ASN A 96 -12.58 -3.07 3.59
N PRO A 97 -13.00 -3.11 4.88
CA PRO A 97 -12.11 -3.45 5.99
C PRO A 97 -11.49 -4.86 5.89
N LYS A 98 -12.13 -5.77 5.15
CA LYS A 98 -11.64 -7.14 4.95
C LYS A 98 -10.55 -7.22 3.86
N ALA A 99 -10.51 -6.26 2.93
CA ALA A 99 -9.52 -6.23 1.86
C ALA A 99 -8.22 -5.56 2.36
N LYS A 100 -7.41 -6.30 3.09
CA LYS A 100 -6.15 -5.83 3.68
C LYS A 100 -4.96 -6.02 2.74
N THR A 101 -5.04 -7.02 1.86
CA THR A 101 -3.96 -7.43 0.94
C THR A 101 -4.45 -7.43 -0.50
N ILE A 102 -3.51 -7.47 -1.45
CA ILE A 102 -3.84 -7.69 -2.87
C ILE A 102 -4.59 -9.02 -3.07
N PHE A 103 -4.28 -10.06 -2.27
CA PHE A 103 -4.95 -11.34 -2.39
C PHE A 103 -6.41 -11.28 -1.97
N ASP A 104 -6.75 -10.46 -0.97
CA ASP A 104 -8.15 -10.25 -0.59
C ASP A 104 -8.93 -9.58 -1.71
N ALA A 105 -8.31 -8.62 -2.41
CA ALA A 105 -8.89 -7.98 -3.58
C ALA A 105 -9.11 -9.00 -4.71
N LEU A 106 -8.13 -9.87 -4.99
CA LEU A 106 -8.23 -10.91 -6.00
C LEU A 106 -9.26 -11.99 -5.63
N LYS A 107 -9.28 -12.44 -4.38
CA LYS A 107 -10.33 -13.36 -3.88
C LYS A 107 -11.72 -12.76 -4.09
N GLY A 108 -11.91 -11.50 -3.67
CA GLY A 108 -13.19 -10.81 -3.84
C GLY A 108 -13.62 -10.64 -5.29
N ALA A 109 -12.68 -10.39 -6.22
CA ALA A 109 -12.97 -10.36 -7.65
C ALA A 109 -13.39 -11.73 -8.17
N ASN A 110 -12.69 -12.80 -7.78
CA ASN A 110 -12.99 -14.16 -8.18
C ASN A 110 -14.34 -14.64 -7.61
N GLU A 111 -14.65 -14.33 -6.35
CA GLU A 111 -15.94 -14.62 -5.72
C GLU A 111 -17.13 -13.94 -6.42
N ARG A 112 -16.90 -12.77 -7.03
CA ARG A 112 -17.89 -12.08 -7.87
C ARG A 112 -17.99 -12.62 -9.30
N GLY A 113 -17.27 -13.69 -9.59
CA GLY A 113 -17.36 -14.41 -10.87
C GLY A 113 -16.38 -13.93 -11.95
N ALA A 114 -15.43 -13.06 -11.64
CA ALA A 114 -14.39 -12.67 -12.59
C ALA A 114 -13.50 -13.89 -12.92
N LYS A 115 -13.33 -14.15 -14.20
CA LYS A 115 -12.48 -15.22 -14.73
C LYS A 115 -11.11 -14.70 -15.18
N SER A 116 -11.04 -13.41 -15.49
CA SER A 116 -9.81 -12.74 -15.89
C SER A 116 -9.59 -11.47 -15.09
N VAL A 117 -8.32 -11.19 -14.75
CA VAL A 117 -7.96 -10.02 -13.96
C VAL A 117 -6.70 -9.34 -14.51
N ASN A 118 -6.76 -8.02 -14.61
CA ASN A 118 -5.59 -7.16 -14.82
C ASN A 118 -5.21 -6.51 -13.49
N ILE A 119 -3.93 -6.54 -13.14
CA ILE A 119 -3.38 -5.87 -11.97
C ILE A 119 -2.49 -4.73 -12.45
N VAL A 120 -2.81 -3.49 -12.10
CA VAL A 120 -2.03 -2.32 -12.52
C VAL A 120 -1.16 -1.86 -11.35
N VAL A 121 0.14 -1.80 -11.59
CA VAL A 121 1.16 -1.44 -10.59
C VAL A 121 2.20 -0.48 -11.17
N GLY A 122 3.03 0.12 -10.33
CA GLY A 122 4.25 0.82 -10.80
C GLY A 122 5.23 -0.18 -11.44
N GLN A 123 6.05 0.30 -12.37
CA GLN A 123 6.98 -0.54 -13.13
C GLN A 123 7.96 -1.30 -12.23
N ASP A 124 8.44 -0.64 -11.18
CA ASP A 124 9.35 -1.20 -10.18
C ASP A 124 8.82 -2.44 -9.45
N ARG A 125 7.51 -2.74 -9.58
CA ARG A 125 6.82 -3.83 -8.87
C ARG A 125 6.18 -4.87 -9.77
N GLN A 126 6.22 -4.66 -11.07
CA GLN A 126 5.51 -5.52 -12.03
C GLN A 126 5.92 -6.99 -11.91
N SER A 127 7.23 -7.28 -11.85
CA SER A 127 7.74 -8.64 -11.74
C SER A 127 7.39 -9.31 -10.40
N GLU A 128 7.43 -8.57 -9.29
CA GLU A 128 7.04 -9.07 -7.98
C GLU A 128 5.58 -9.50 -7.97
N PHE A 129 4.69 -8.62 -8.43
CA PHE A 129 3.25 -8.91 -8.48
C PHE A 129 2.90 -10.01 -9.46
N GLN A 130 3.57 -10.09 -10.63
CA GLN A 130 3.34 -11.17 -11.59
C GLN A 130 3.70 -12.53 -10.99
N ASN A 131 4.85 -12.62 -10.34
CA ASN A 131 5.30 -13.85 -9.69
C ASN A 131 4.34 -14.28 -8.56
N LEU A 132 3.93 -13.33 -7.72
CA LEU A 132 3.01 -13.60 -6.62
C LEU A 132 1.64 -14.04 -7.16
N ALA A 133 1.06 -13.28 -8.09
CA ALA A 133 -0.25 -13.57 -8.62
C ALA A 133 -0.33 -14.97 -9.28
N ASN A 134 0.65 -15.31 -10.09
CA ASN A 134 0.72 -16.62 -10.75
C ASN A 134 0.94 -17.77 -9.75
N LYS A 135 1.82 -17.57 -8.76
CA LYS A 135 2.15 -18.60 -7.75
C LYS A 135 0.95 -19.04 -6.93
N TYR A 136 0.00 -18.12 -6.68
CA TYR A 136 -1.17 -18.39 -5.85
C TYR A 136 -2.47 -18.57 -6.65
N ASN A 137 -2.40 -18.47 -7.97
CA ASN A 137 -3.51 -18.92 -8.83
C ASN A 137 -3.75 -20.42 -8.63
N ASN A 138 -4.98 -20.85 -8.63
CA ASN A 138 -5.46 -22.19 -8.27
C ASN A 138 -5.22 -22.63 -6.80
N LYS A 139 -4.73 -21.72 -5.93
CA LYS A 139 -4.58 -21.96 -4.49
C LYS A 139 -5.49 -21.07 -3.66
N LEU A 140 -5.47 -19.76 -3.89
CA LEU A 140 -6.27 -18.77 -3.17
C LEU A 140 -7.45 -18.25 -3.98
N TYR A 141 -7.33 -18.26 -5.29
CA TYR A 141 -8.33 -17.86 -6.29
C TYR A 141 -8.08 -18.64 -7.58
N LYS A 142 -9.02 -18.57 -8.50
CA LYS A 142 -8.91 -19.27 -9.79
C LYS A 142 -9.29 -18.31 -10.91
N PHE A 143 -8.28 -17.80 -11.61
CA PHE A 143 -8.44 -17.02 -12.82
C PHE A 143 -7.89 -17.79 -14.03
N ASP A 144 -8.58 -17.68 -15.15
CA ASP A 144 -8.13 -18.22 -16.43
C ASP A 144 -6.97 -17.37 -16.98
N ARG A 145 -6.98 -16.06 -16.67
CA ARG A 145 -5.94 -15.12 -17.10
C ARG A 145 -5.65 -14.07 -16.02
N ILE A 146 -4.36 -13.88 -15.74
CA ILE A 146 -3.85 -12.83 -14.85
C ILE A 146 -2.76 -12.06 -15.57
N ASN A 147 -2.96 -10.77 -15.80
CA ASN A 147 -1.96 -9.87 -16.38
C ASN A 147 -1.56 -8.82 -15.37
N VAL A 148 -0.25 -8.59 -15.22
CA VAL A 148 0.27 -7.48 -14.43
C VAL A 148 0.84 -6.42 -15.36
N ILE A 149 0.22 -5.25 -15.35
CA ILE A 149 0.45 -4.17 -16.29
C ILE A 149 1.12 -3.01 -15.57
N SER A 150 2.20 -2.48 -16.16
CA SER A 150 2.87 -1.31 -15.63
C SER A 150 2.05 -0.05 -15.89
N ALA A 151 1.95 0.81 -14.87
CA ALA A 151 1.43 2.17 -15.00
C ALA A 151 2.48 3.16 -15.53
N GLY A 152 3.65 2.69 -15.91
CA GLY A 152 4.80 3.47 -16.35
C GLY A 152 5.79 3.75 -15.22
N ASP A 153 6.93 4.31 -15.62
CA ASP A 153 7.99 4.69 -14.69
C ASP A 153 7.54 5.81 -13.76
N ARG A 154 7.96 5.68 -12.51
CA ARG A 154 8.04 6.81 -11.61
C ARG A 154 9.41 7.42 -11.81
N ASP A 155 9.45 8.66 -12.24
CA ASP A 155 10.65 9.46 -12.14
C ASP A 155 10.71 10.08 -10.74
N PRO A 156 11.42 9.49 -9.77
CA PRO A 156 11.50 10.03 -8.42
C PRO A 156 12.32 11.32 -8.37
N ASP A 157 13.16 11.54 -9.37
CA ASP A 157 14.07 12.69 -9.49
C ASP A 157 13.53 13.73 -10.48
N GLY A 158 12.42 13.43 -11.17
CA GLY A 158 11.77 14.35 -12.10
C GLY A 158 11.34 15.65 -11.42
N GLU A 159 11.57 16.76 -12.11
CA GLU A 159 11.07 18.07 -11.72
C GLU A 159 9.60 18.20 -12.14
N GLY A 160 8.75 18.69 -11.23
CA GLY A 160 7.37 19.02 -11.52
C GLY A 160 6.30 18.26 -10.74
N ILE A 161 5.05 18.59 -11.01
CA ILE A 161 3.86 18.09 -10.29
C ILE A 161 3.71 16.57 -10.36
N SER A 162 4.13 15.95 -11.47
CA SER A 162 4.06 14.49 -11.66
C SER A 162 5.08 13.70 -10.85
N ALA A 163 6.14 14.35 -10.37
CA ALA A 163 7.20 13.77 -9.56
C ALA A 163 6.91 13.82 -8.03
N MET A 164 5.76 14.40 -7.64
CA MET A 164 5.40 14.52 -6.22
C MET A 164 4.95 13.19 -5.65
N SER A 165 5.87 12.53 -4.95
CA SER A 165 5.62 11.27 -4.26
C SER A 165 4.98 11.50 -2.87
N ALA A 166 4.31 10.47 -2.34
CA ALA A 166 3.80 10.51 -0.96
C ALA A 166 4.91 10.77 0.07
N SER A 167 6.13 10.31 -0.18
CA SER A 167 7.30 10.59 0.68
C SER A 167 7.70 12.06 0.66
N LYS A 168 7.70 12.70 -0.52
CA LYS A 168 7.96 14.14 -0.63
C LYS A 168 6.89 14.95 0.11
N LEU A 169 5.60 14.56 0.00
CA LEU A 169 4.52 15.22 0.73
C LEU A 169 4.62 15.06 2.25
N ARG A 170 4.95 13.86 2.72
CA ARG A 170 5.19 13.66 4.16
C ARG A 170 6.38 14.49 4.65
N LYS A 171 7.43 14.59 3.85
CA LYS A 171 8.57 15.45 4.17
C LYS A 171 8.16 16.92 4.24
N ALA A 172 7.44 17.43 3.25
CA ALA A 172 6.92 18.80 3.27
C ALA A 172 6.05 19.08 4.50
N ALA A 173 5.20 18.09 4.89
CA ALA A 173 4.42 18.20 6.12
C ALA A 173 5.30 18.21 7.39
N ALA A 174 6.38 17.45 7.42
CA ALA A 174 7.34 17.42 8.52
C ALA A 174 8.14 18.72 8.61
N ASP A 175 8.51 19.28 7.47
CA ASP A 175 9.28 20.52 7.35
C ASP A 175 8.39 21.78 7.51
N ASP A 176 7.08 21.61 7.79
CA ASP A 176 6.07 22.68 7.88
C ASP A 176 5.99 23.53 6.60
N ASP A 177 6.23 22.90 5.44
CA ASP A 177 6.19 23.53 4.12
C ASP A 177 4.88 23.20 3.39
N TYR A 178 3.85 24.02 3.67
CA TYR A 178 2.54 23.84 3.04
C TYR A 178 2.55 24.13 1.54
N GLU A 179 3.36 25.05 1.07
CA GLU A 179 3.41 25.44 -0.35
C GLU A 179 3.90 24.26 -1.20
N THR A 180 5.01 23.65 -0.81
CA THR A 180 5.51 22.40 -1.47
C THR A 180 4.48 21.27 -1.34
N PHE A 181 3.86 21.09 -0.17
CA PHE A 181 2.80 20.09 0.02
C PHE A 181 1.64 20.31 -0.96
N ARG A 182 1.17 21.55 -1.09
CA ARG A 182 0.02 21.90 -1.93
C ARG A 182 0.25 21.59 -3.42
N THR A 183 1.49 21.69 -3.91
CA THR A 183 1.81 21.36 -5.31
C THR A 183 1.58 19.89 -5.66
N GLY A 184 1.69 18.98 -4.69
CA GLY A 184 1.47 17.56 -4.90
C GLY A 184 0.03 17.10 -4.70
N ILE A 185 -0.88 18.03 -4.36
CA ILE A 185 -2.31 17.74 -4.15
C ILE A 185 -3.12 18.17 -5.38
N PRO A 186 -3.99 17.29 -5.93
CA PRO A 186 -4.83 17.64 -7.06
C PRO A 186 -5.67 18.89 -6.81
N LYS A 187 -5.86 19.69 -7.90
CA LYS A 187 -6.68 20.91 -7.83
C LYS A 187 -8.14 20.65 -7.46
N ALA A 188 -8.63 19.44 -7.68
CA ALA A 188 -9.98 19.03 -7.29
C ALA A 188 -10.24 19.17 -5.78
N LEU A 189 -9.21 19.01 -4.96
CA LEU A 189 -9.30 19.27 -3.53
C LEU A 189 -9.13 20.78 -3.25
N LYS A 190 -10.16 21.41 -2.71
CA LYS A 190 -10.13 22.83 -2.33
C LYS A 190 -9.05 23.10 -1.26
N ASP A 191 -8.56 24.34 -1.19
CA ASP A 191 -7.44 24.69 -0.31
C ASP A 191 -7.74 24.42 1.18
N ASP A 192 -8.94 24.74 1.65
CA ASP A 192 -9.34 24.47 3.04
C ASP A 192 -9.22 22.96 3.37
N ARG A 193 -9.71 22.10 2.47
CA ARG A 193 -9.61 20.66 2.64
C ARG A 193 -8.18 20.14 2.51
N ALA A 194 -7.36 20.81 1.69
CA ALA A 194 -5.93 20.48 1.58
C ALA A 194 -5.17 20.84 2.87
N ARG A 195 -5.53 21.96 3.54
CA ARG A 195 -4.99 22.32 4.85
C ARG A 195 -5.41 21.33 5.95
N GLU A 196 -6.66 20.87 5.92
CA GLU A 196 -7.12 19.83 6.84
C GLU A 196 -6.35 18.52 6.64
N LEU A 197 -6.14 18.09 5.38
CA LEU A 197 -5.32 16.94 5.04
C LEU A 197 -3.88 17.09 5.54
N TYR A 198 -3.30 18.27 5.33
CA TYR A 198 -1.96 18.62 5.81
C TYR A 198 -1.85 18.46 7.33
N ALA A 199 -2.79 19.05 8.07
CA ALA A 199 -2.85 18.96 9.53
C ALA A 199 -3.07 17.51 10.01
N ALA A 200 -3.91 16.75 9.30
CA ALA A 200 -4.14 15.32 9.62
C ALA A 200 -2.87 14.49 9.44
N ILE A 201 -2.06 14.78 8.40
CA ILE A 201 -0.78 14.12 8.19
C ILE A 201 0.21 14.48 9.29
N GLN A 202 0.35 15.76 9.62
CA GLN A 202 1.23 16.21 10.72
C GLN A 202 0.85 15.53 12.04
N LYS A 203 -0.46 15.49 12.36
CA LYS A 203 -0.97 14.78 13.53
C LYS A 203 -0.65 13.29 13.51
N GLY A 204 -0.90 12.63 12.37
CA GLY A 204 -0.62 11.19 12.21
C GLY A 204 0.87 10.86 12.28
N MET A 205 1.73 11.76 11.80
CA MET A 205 3.19 11.66 11.95
C MET A 205 3.68 11.95 13.36
N LYS A 206 2.78 12.38 14.27
CA LYS A 206 3.11 12.82 15.64
C LYS A 206 4.18 13.93 15.68
N ILE A 207 4.09 14.86 14.73
CA ILE A 207 5.01 16.00 14.68
C ILE A 207 4.71 16.92 15.87
N PRO A 208 5.68 17.22 16.74
CA PRO A 208 5.46 18.09 17.89
C PRO A 208 5.13 19.52 17.45
N ASN A 209 4.29 20.20 18.22
CA ASN A 209 4.00 21.61 17.99
C ASN A 209 5.27 22.47 18.02
N LYS A 210 5.30 23.59 17.27
CA LYS A 210 6.48 24.49 17.11
C LYS A 210 7.22 24.85 18.41
N LYS A 211 6.54 24.88 19.57
CA LYS A 211 7.20 25.08 20.88
C LYS A 211 8.06 23.93 21.35
N GLN A 212 7.76 22.68 20.94
CA GLN A 212 8.56 21.49 21.27
C GLN A 212 9.60 21.17 20.18
N GLN A 213 9.46 21.76 18.99
CA GLN A 213 10.35 21.51 17.86
C GLN A 213 11.80 21.96 18.09
N ASN A 214 12.02 23.05 18.82
CA ASN A 214 13.38 23.59 19.03
C ASN A 214 14.33 22.64 19.80
N GLU A 215 13.79 21.67 20.51
CA GLU A 215 14.59 20.68 21.25
C GLU A 215 14.68 19.33 20.54
N MET A 216 13.69 18.96 19.69
CA MET A 216 13.63 17.66 19.01
C MET A 216 14.25 17.62 17.62
N TRP A 217 14.57 18.76 16.99
CA TRP A 217 15.16 18.80 15.65
C TRP A 217 16.51 18.08 15.51
N LYS A 218 17.16 17.79 16.64
CA LYS A 218 18.41 17.00 16.64
C LYS A 218 18.23 15.51 16.43
N ILE A 219 17.00 15.00 16.48
CA ILE A 219 16.71 13.55 16.56
C ILE A 219 15.71 13.04 15.50
N ALA A 220 15.15 13.90 14.64
CA ALA A 220 14.24 13.43 13.57
C ALA A 220 15.02 12.59 12.56
N PRO A 221 14.75 11.28 12.43
CA PRO A 221 15.46 10.47 11.45
C PRO A 221 14.99 10.90 10.05
N LYS A 222 15.90 11.56 9.30
CA LYS A 222 15.81 11.55 7.84
C LYS A 222 15.71 10.07 7.46
N PHE A 223 14.82 9.71 6.51
CA PHE A 223 14.85 8.38 5.91
C PHE A 223 16.22 8.22 5.26
N ASP A 224 17.17 7.72 6.04
CA ASP A 224 18.50 7.50 5.62
C ASP A 224 18.60 6.04 5.18
N TRP A 225 18.63 5.85 3.86
CA TRP A 225 18.85 4.54 3.27
C TRP A 225 20.12 3.87 3.80
N ARG A 226 21.18 4.67 4.05
CA ARG A 226 22.44 4.15 4.59
C ARG A 226 22.23 3.63 6.01
N ASN A 227 21.56 4.38 6.85
CA ASN A 227 21.26 3.99 8.21
C ASN A 227 20.31 2.78 8.26
N LEU A 228 19.27 2.73 7.41
CA LEU A 228 18.40 1.57 7.29
C LEU A 228 19.21 0.32 6.92
N ARG A 229 20.06 0.42 5.93
CA ARG A 229 20.91 -0.69 5.47
C ARG A 229 21.94 -1.09 6.52
N GLU A 230 22.57 -0.14 7.17
CA GLU A 230 23.56 -0.38 8.23
C GLU A 230 22.90 -1.09 9.43
N ASN A 231 21.77 -0.60 9.90
CA ASN A 231 21.00 -1.25 10.97
C ASN A 231 20.55 -2.67 10.59
N TYR A 232 20.14 -2.87 9.33
CA TYR A 232 19.78 -4.18 8.83
C TYR A 232 21.00 -5.14 8.78
N MET A 233 22.14 -4.69 8.25
CA MET A 233 23.37 -5.48 8.17
C MET A 233 23.93 -5.83 9.56
N ASN A 234 23.79 -4.92 10.52
CA ASN A 234 24.18 -5.13 11.91
C ASN A 234 23.17 -5.99 12.70
N GLY A 235 22.06 -6.38 12.05
CA GLY A 235 21.04 -7.18 12.69
C GLY A 235 20.23 -6.45 13.75
N ASN A 236 20.16 -5.12 13.70
CA ASN A 236 19.37 -4.31 14.65
C ASN A 236 17.88 -4.30 14.28
N ILE A 237 17.54 -4.51 13.00
CA ILE A 237 16.18 -4.51 12.46
C ILE A 237 15.97 -5.70 11.52
N PHE A 238 14.73 -6.12 11.31
CA PHE A 238 14.31 -7.17 10.37
C PHE A 238 15.04 -8.49 10.54
N ARG A 239 15.06 -9.00 11.74
CA ARG A 239 15.70 -10.28 12.08
C ARG A 239 14.83 -11.47 11.68
N VAL A 240 15.46 -12.63 11.51
CA VAL A 240 14.71 -13.88 11.36
C VAL A 240 13.84 -14.09 12.61
N GLY A 241 12.53 -14.20 12.38
CA GLY A 241 11.52 -14.33 13.42
C GLY A 241 10.67 -13.08 13.62
N ASP A 242 11.11 -11.90 13.17
CA ASP A 242 10.32 -10.67 13.25
C ASP A 242 9.12 -10.73 12.29
N ILE A 243 8.05 -10.03 12.68
CA ILE A 243 6.85 -9.91 11.87
C ILE A 243 6.90 -8.58 11.14
N VAL A 244 6.72 -8.65 9.82
CA VAL A 244 6.78 -7.50 8.94
C VAL A 244 5.57 -7.45 8.01
N GLU A 245 5.20 -6.24 7.64
CA GLU A 245 4.26 -5.99 6.57
C GLU A 245 5.01 -5.54 5.32
N ASN A 246 4.67 -6.13 4.19
CA ASN A 246 5.09 -5.61 2.89
C ASN A 246 4.19 -4.43 2.53
N ASP A 247 4.76 -3.24 2.50
CA ASP A 247 4.04 -1.97 2.26
C ASP A 247 3.37 -1.89 0.87
N ASN A 248 3.78 -2.76 -0.06
CA ASN A 248 3.28 -2.76 -1.43
C ASN A 248 2.09 -3.69 -1.61
N THR A 249 2.14 -4.86 -0.97
CA THR A 249 1.14 -5.93 -1.13
C THR A 249 0.16 -6.01 0.05
N GLY A 250 0.50 -5.40 1.20
CA GLY A 250 -0.24 -5.52 2.45
C GLY A 250 -0.05 -6.88 3.15
N LEU A 251 0.85 -7.74 2.64
CA LEU A 251 1.11 -9.04 3.25
C LEU A 251 1.86 -8.87 4.56
N ILE A 252 1.36 -9.52 5.59
CA ILE A 252 2.03 -9.62 6.90
C ILE A 252 2.59 -11.03 7.02
N GLY A 253 3.86 -11.13 7.38
CA GLY A 253 4.52 -12.43 7.53
C GLY A 253 5.72 -12.40 8.45
N LYS A 254 6.08 -13.58 8.93
CA LYS A 254 7.26 -13.79 9.77
C LYS A 254 8.49 -13.99 8.90
N ILE A 255 9.56 -13.26 9.18
CA ILE A 255 10.83 -13.42 8.46
C ILE A 255 11.42 -14.80 8.75
N ILE A 256 11.66 -15.56 7.68
CA ILE A 256 12.30 -16.87 7.74
C ILE A 256 13.75 -16.84 7.23
N ARG A 257 14.09 -15.85 6.43
CA ARG A 257 15.43 -15.68 5.87
C ARG A 257 15.71 -14.22 5.54
N THR A 258 16.94 -13.80 5.77
CA THR A 258 17.47 -12.48 5.40
C THR A 258 18.48 -12.63 4.26
N GLY A 259 18.55 -11.64 3.38
CA GLY A 259 19.55 -11.52 2.31
C GLY A 259 20.29 -10.18 2.42
N ALA A 260 21.07 -9.79 1.41
CA ALA A 260 21.89 -8.57 1.47
C ALA A 260 21.04 -7.27 1.63
N ASN A 261 19.89 -7.18 0.95
CA ASN A 261 18.99 -6.01 0.99
C ASN A 261 17.51 -6.44 0.92
N TYR A 262 17.21 -7.72 1.21
CA TYR A 262 15.86 -8.27 1.12
C TYR A 262 15.63 -9.28 2.24
N ILE A 263 14.36 -9.54 2.50
CA ILE A 263 13.91 -10.61 3.38
C ILE A 263 13.03 -11.60 2.62
N ILE A 264 12.90 -12.81 3.16
CA ILE A 264 11.87 -13.76 2.80
C ILE A 264 11.02 -13.98 4.05
N ALA A 265 9.72 -13.78 3.92
CA ALA A 265 8.76 -13.95 4.99
C ALA A 265 7.63 -14.89 4.58
N VAL A 266 6.98 -15.50 5.59
CA VAL A 266 5.85 -16.40 5.43
C VAL A 266 4.67 -15.88 6.25
N THR A 267 3.50 -15.76 5.62
CA THR A 267 2.25 -15.38 6.29
C THR A 267 1.68 -16.57 7.08
N GLU A 268 0.68 -16.32 7.90
CA GLU A 268 -0.06 -17.37 8.63
C GLU A 268 -0.71 -18.40 7.68
N GLU A 269 -1.08 -17.97 6.48
CA GLU A 269 -1.64 -18.84 5.42
C GLU A 269 -0.56 -19.63 4.63
N ASN A 270 0.69 -19.66 5.10
CA ASN A 270 1.84 -20.27 4.43
C ASN A 270 2.19 -19.63 3.08
N ILE A 271 1.82 -18.38 2.85
CA ILE A 271 2.22 -17.63 1.67
C ILE A 271 3.63 -17.11 1.87
N MET A 272 4.57 -17.56 1.04
CA MET A 272 5.94 -17.09 1.07
C MET A 272 6.12 -15.91 0.11
N PHE A 273 6.64 -14.79 0.62
CA PHE A 273 6.98 -13.62 -0.21
C PHE A 273 8.40 -13.14 0.06
N LYS A 274 9.00 -12.53 -0.96
CA LYS A 274 10.28 -11.83 -0.89
C LYS A 274 10.01 -10.33 -0.99
N SER A 275 10.65 -9.54 -0.13
CA SER A 275 10.53 -8.09 -0.15
C SER A 275 11.88 -7.41 0.07
N TRP A 276 12.05 -6.22 -0.53
CA TRP A 276 13.19 -5.37 -0.24
C TRP A 276 13.00 -4.71 1.14
N ILE A 277 14.09 -4.50 1.88
CA ILE A 277 14.04 -3.88 3.23
C ILE A 277 13.45 -2.46 3.21
N LYS A 278 13.47 -1.76 2.10
CA LYS A 278 12.84 -0.44 1.93
C LYS A 278 11.31 -0.49 1.84
N ASP A 279 10.77 -1.65 1.50
CA ASP A 279 9.35 -1.86 1.19
C ASP A 279 8.62 -2.62 2.30
N ILE A 280 9.25 -2.75 3.46
CA ILE A 280 8.69 -3.44 4.62
C ILE A 280 8.70 -2.54 5.86
N THR A 281 7.72 -2.79 6.72
CA THR A 281 7.60 -2.18 8.05
C THR A 281 7.50 -3.28 9.09
N GLU A 282 8.24 -3.15 10.21
CA GLU A 282 8.06 -4.05 11.35
C GLU A 282 6.65 -3.90 11.92
N LYS A 283 5.96 -5.02 12.06
CA LYS A 283 4.71 -5.10 12.80
C LYS A 283 4.99 -5.75 14.14
N PHE A 284 4.84 -4.96 15.17
CA PHE A 284 4.70 -5.51 16.51
C PHE A 284 3.31 -6.11 16.59
N THR A 285 3.22 -7.43 16.47
CA THR A 285 1.95 -8.11 16.68
C THR A 285 1.43 -7.79 18.07
N GLU A 286 0.16 -7.48 18.16
CA GLU A 286 -0.59 -7.43 19.41
C GLU A 286 -0.69 -8.83 20.04
N ILE A 287 0.45 -9.43 20.38
CA ILE A 287 0.44 -10.72 21.11
C ILE A 287 -0.11 -10.55 22.53
N SER A 288 -0.57 -9.35 22.90
CA SER A 288 -0.95 -9.13 24.31
C SER A 288 -1.79 -7.90 24.62
N GLY A 289 -2.67 -7.46 23.76
CA GLY A 289 -3.70 -6.47 24.11
C GLY A 289 -3.19 -5.10 24.61
N VAL A 290 -1.90 -4.77 24.42
CA VAL A 290 -1.34 -3.46 24.75
C VAL A 290 -1.19 -2.65 23.47
N PRO A 291 -1.88 -1.50 23.33
CA PRO A 291 -1.80 -0.64 22.15
C PRO A 291 -0.36 -0.20 21.88
N ALA A 292 0.02 -0.13 20.59
CA ALA A 292 1.36 0.30 20.16
C ALA A 292 1.77 1.67 20.72
N SER A 293 0.81 2.56 21.01
CA SER A 293 1.04 3.86 21.65
C SER A 293 1.55 3.81 23.09
N GLN A 294 1.46 2.65 23.77
CA GLN A 294 1.92 2.45 25.14
C GLN A 294 3.26 1.71 25.25
N ARG A 295 3.92 1.46 24.12
CA ARG A 295 5.17 0.66 24.04
C ARG A 295 6.41 1.53 23.83
N GLU A 296 6.42 2.75 24.32
CA GLU A 296 7.64 3.57 24.27
C GLU A 296 8.69 3.00 25.24
N VAL A 297 9.92 2.85 24.74
CA VAL A 297 11.07 2.36 25.52
C VAL A 297 11.30 3.29 26.72
N GLY A 298 11.28 2.70 27.95
CA GLY A 298 11.45 3.44 29.19
C GLY A 298 10.16 3.81 29.93
N THR A 299 8.99 3.49 29.38
CA THR A 299 7.69 3.72 30.07
C THR A 299 7.39 2.58 31.05
N ASP A 300 6.67 2.90 32.14
CA ASP A 300 6.21 1.91 33.13
C ASP A 300 5.29 0.86 32.46
N ALA A 301 4.52 1.26 31.45
CA ALA A 301 3.68 0.35 30.66
C ALA A 301 4.49 -0.72 29.91
N LEU A 302 5.66 -0.38 29.36
CA LEU A 302 6.55 -1.37 28.74
C LEU A 302 7.21 -2.27 29.82
N ARG A 303 7.52 -1.72 30.98
CA ARG A 303 8.12 -2.47 32.09
C ARG A 303 7.12 -3.50 32.66
N ASP A 304 5.89 -3.10 32.90
CA ASP A 304 4.79 -3.98 33.33
C ASP A 304 4.49 -5.07 32.30
N TYR A 305 4.53 -4.71 31.02
CA TYR A 305 4.34 -5.63 29.93
C TYR A 305 5.44 -6.70 29.85
N THR A 306 6.71 -6.31 29.91
CA THR A 306 7.84 -7.25 29.92
C THR A 306 7.81 -8.15 31.15
N GLN A 307 7.35 -7.65 32.30
CA GLN A 307 7.21 -8.41 33.52
C GLN A 307 6.06 -9.44 33.43
N ARG A 308 4.92 -9.10 32.82
CA ARG A 308 3.81 -10.05 32.54
C ARG A 308 4.22 -11.13 31.53
N LEU A 309 5.00 -10.75 30.50
CA LEU A 309 5.53 -11.72 29.52
C LEU A 309 6.47 -12.75 30.16
N SER A 310 7.27 -12.35 31.14
CA SER A 310 8.19 -13.27 31.85
C SER A 310 7.47 -14.34 32.68
N HIS A 311 6.19 -14.11 33.00
CA HIS A 311 5.36 -15.03 33.77
C HIS A 311 4.32 -15.81 32.94
N ASN A 312 4.24 -15.57 31.63
CA ASN A 312 3.28 -16.26 30.75
C ASN A 312 3.81 -17.66 30.37
N PRO A 313 3.13 -18.76 30.78
CA PRO A 313 3.60 -20.14 30.57
C PRO A 313 3.77 -20.49 29.07
N ILE A 314 3.02 -19.86 28.15
CA ILE A 314 3.13 -20.09 26.71
C ILE A 314 4.46 -19.51 26.20
N ILE A 315 4.84 -18.32 26.67
CA ILE A 315 6.07 -17.63 26.28
C ILE A 315 7.28 -18.30 26.89
N ILE A 316 7.19 -18.72 28.15
CA ILE A 316 8.24 -19.50 28.82
C ILE A 316 8.50 -20.82 28.09
N ASN A 317 7.45 -21.52 27.67
CA ASN A 317 7.58 -22.74 26.87
C ASN A 317 8.21 -22.47 25.50
N PHE A 318 7.84 -21.37 24.82
CA PHE A 318 8.42 -21.00 23.55
C PHE A 318 9.92 -20.66 23.67
N ILE A 319 10.30 -19.87 24.68
CA ILE A 319 11.70 -19.53 24.94
C ILE A 319 12.52 -20.79 25.31
N ASN A 320 11.99 -21.66 26.14
CA ASN A 320 12.65 -22.89 26.52
C ASN A 320 12.81 -23.86 25.34
N LYS A 321 11.82 -23.94 24.45
CA LYS A 321 11.90 -24.74 23.21
C LYS A 321 12.93 -24.21 22.23
N SER A 322 13.06 -22.88 22.13
CA SER A 322 14.07 -22.21 21.29
C SER A 322 15.49 -22.39 21.85
N ARG A 323 15.66 -22.33 23.16
CA ARG A 323 16.97 -22.60 23.85
C ARG A 323 17.42 -24.04 23.65
N ARG A 324 16.51 -25.02 23.74
CA ARG A 324 16.82 -26.45 23.51
C ARG A 324 17.21 -26.75 22.06
N LYS A 325 16.76 -25.96 21.08
CA LYS A 325 17.17 -26.10 19.68
C LYS A 325 18.54 -25.49 19.36
N ARG A 326 19.06 -24.61 20.25
CA ARG A 326 20.40 -23.99 20.09
C ARG A 326 21.48 -24.77 20.84
N ALA A 327 21.10 -25.73 21.69
CA ALA A 327 22.01 -26.56 22.49
C ALA A 327 22.23 -27.96 21.87
N LYS A 328 21.68 -28.21 20.69
CA LYS A 328 21.97 -29.35 19.82
C LYS A 328 22.58 -28.86 18.49
#